data_de3c73f20d8329935c5a2f34c1bdb189
#
_entry.id   de3c73f20d8329935c5a2f34c1bdb189
#
_cell.length_a   1.000
_cell.length_b   1.000
_cell.length_c   1.000
_cell.angle_alpha   90.00
_cell.angle_beta   90.00
_cell.angle_gamma   90.00
#
_symmetry.space_group_name_H-M   'P 1'
#
loop_
_entity.id
_entity.type
_entity.pdbx_description
1 polymer ?
#
loop_
_entity_poly.entity_id
_entity_poly.type
_entity_poly.pdbx_seq_one_letter_code
_entity_poly.pdbx_strand_id
1 'polypeptide(L)'
;MFKVLKKDGRARRGVMETVHGTIQTPVFMNVGTCAAIKGGISTADLQELKCQVELSNTYHLHIRPGDRLIHDLGGIHKFFNWDKPVLTDSGGFQVFSLSPIRKLTEDGCVFRSHIDGSKHIFTPENNMDTQRIIGADIVMAFDECCPGDATYEYARKSLKLTQKWLERCVKHFDATEPLYGYSQALFPIIQGCVYPDLRREAVEHAAALDREGYAIGGLAVGEPTEKMYEMLEVVCPILPEDKPRYLMGVGTPANILEAIDRGVDMFDCVMPTRNGRNGMLFTWDGIMNMKNKKWADDFSPLDPKGSSFVDHTYTKAYLRHLFVAGEIFAGQIASEHNLAFYLDLVREARKHIKAGDFKAWKEETVRRITTRL
;
A
#
# COMPACT_ATOMS: atom_id res chain seq x y z
N MET A 1 -14.20 -5.11 12.14
CA MET A 1 -13.82 -4.47 13.43
C MET A 1 -12.34 -4.70 13.67
N PHE A 2 -11.60 -3.70 14.16
CA PHE A 2 -10.17 -3.83 14.50
C PHE A 2 -9.96 -4.01 16.00
N LYS A 3 -9.01 -4.87 16.37
CA LYS A 3 -8.66 -5.13 17.78
C LYS A 3 -7.14 -5.21 17.92
N VAL A 4 -6.57 -4.41 18.83
CA VAL A 4 -5.17 -4.54 19.24
C VAL A 4 -5.04 -5.72 20.20
N LEU A 5 -4.17 -6.66 19.89
CA LEU A 5 -3.93 -7.87 20.68
C LEU A 5 -2.73 -7.73 21.60
N LYS A 6 -1.71 -6.96 21.19
CA LYS A 6 -0.47 -6.74 21.95
C LYS A 6 0.18 -5.45 21.49
N LYS A 7 0.84 -4.76 22.43
CA LYS A 7 1.73 -3.62 22.16
C LYS A 7 3.14 -3.95 22.67
N ASP A 8 4.13 -3.37 22.00
CA ASP A 8 5.52 -3.29 22.44
C ASP A 8 6.03 -1.87 22.12
N GLY A 9 6.12 -1.02 23.14
CA GLY A 9 6.23 0.41 22.93
C GLY A 9 5.02 0.96 22.19
N ARG A 10 5.26 1.63 21.04
CA ARG A 10 4.20 2.10 20.13
C ARG A 10 3.84 1.09 19.03
N ALA A 11 4.69 0.08 18.81
CA ALA A 11 4.40 -1.00 17.86
C ALA A 11 3.18 -1.81 18.32
N ARG A 12 2.30 -2.15 17.39
CA ARG A 12 1.01 -2.80 17.67
C ARG A 12 0.87 -4.07 16.85
N ARG A 13 0.46 -5.16 17.50
CA ARG A 13 -0.06 -6.34 16.85
C ARG A 13 -1.57 -6.36 17.00
N GLY A 14 -2.28 -6.40 15.89
CA GLY A 14 -3.75 -6.37 15.88
C GLY A 14 -4.35 -7.36 14.89
N VAL A 15 -5.67 -7.33 14.83
CA VAL A 15 -6.49 -8.09 13.89
C VAL A 15 -7.65 -7.22 13.42
N MET A 16 -7.90 -7.23 12.11
CA MET A 16 -9.04 -6.59 11.47
C MET A 16 -9.89 -7.66 10.79
N GLU A 17 -11.16 -7.70 11.15
CA GLU A 17 -12.14 -8.57 10.49
C GLU A 17 -12.78 -7.84 9.31
N THR A 18 -12.75 -8.47 8.15
CA THR A 18 -13.48 -8.06 6.93
C THR A 18 -14.43 -9.18 6.50
N VAL A 19 -15.25 -8.92 5.49
CA VAL A 19 -16.20 -9.94 4.99
C VAL A 19 -15.47 -11.10 4.30
N HIS A 20 -14.34 -10.82 3.63
CA HIS A 20 -13.56 -11.84 2.93
C HIS A 20 -12.39 -12.39 3.76
N GLY A 21 -12.37 -12.15 5.06
CA GLY A 21 -11.41 -12.76 5.96
C GLY A 21 -10.74 -11.81 6.96
N THR A 22 -9.82 -12.38 7.72
CA THR A 22 -9.11 -11.71 8.81
C THR A 22 -7.76 -11.20 8.35
N ILE A 23 -7.45 -9.94 8.65
CA ILE A 23 -6.14 -9.31 8.41
C ILE A 23 -5.40 -9.21 9.73
N GLN A 24 -4.25 -9.86 9.86
CA GLN A 24 -3.35 -9.71 11.01
C GLN A 24 -2.34 -8.60 10.77
N THR A 25 -2.30 -7.62 11.65
CA THR A 25 -1.39 -6.48 11.55
C THR A 25 -0.18 -6.60 12.50
N PRO A 26 0.98 -6.00 12.15
CA PRO A 26 1.29 -5.28 10.91
C PRO A 26 1.14 -6.14 9.66
N VAL A 27 0.69 -5.53 8.55
CA VAL A 27 0.47 -6.22 7.27
C VAL A 27 1.05 -5.42 6.10
N PHE A 28 1.58 -6.15 5.12
CA PHE A 28 1.95 -5.58 3.82
C PHE A 28 0.92 -6.03 2.77
N MET A 29 0.41 -5.09 1.99
CA MET A 29 -0.56 -5.30 0.92
C MET A 29 0.17 -5.25 -0.42
N ASN A 30 0.07 -6.33 -1.18
CA ASN A 30 0.69 -6.41 -2.50
C ASN A 30 -0.11 -5.56 -3.49
N VAL A 31 0.57 -4.75 -4.30
CA VAL A 31 -0.10 -3.82 -5.23
C VAL A 31 -0.42 -4.51 -6.55
N GLY A 32 -1.69 -4.82 -6.75
CA GLY A 32 -2.27 -5.29 -8.00
C GLY A 32 -2.96 -4.17 -8.76
N THR A 33 -2.20 -3.31 -9.43
CA THR A 33 -2.65 -2.07 -10.07
C THR A 33 -3.98 -2.20 -10.84
N CYS A 34 -4.11 -3.24 -11.66
CA CYS A 34 -5.29 -3.53 -12.47
C CYS A 34 -5.86 -4.93 -12.12
N ALA A 35 -6.04 -5.21 -10.83
CA ALA A 35 -6.36 -6.55 -10.33
C ALA A 35 -5.33 -7.62 -10.79
N ALA A 36 -4.06 -7.20 -10.88
CA ALA A 36 -2.95 -8.07 -11.27
C ALA A 36 -1.61 -7.51 -10.77
N ILE A 37 -0.80 -8.35 -10.16
CA ILE A 37 0.53 -7.98 -9.66
C ILE A 37 1.52 -7.94 -10.82
N LYS A 38 2.17 -6.80 -11.02
CA LYS A 38 3.22 -6.66 -12.05
C LYS A 38 4.40 -7.58 -11.74
N GLY A 39 4.84 -8.34 -12.73
CA GLY A 39 5.91 -9.33 -12.58
C GLY A 39 5.42 -10.76 -12.83
N GLY A 40 4.14 -10.93 -13.23
CA GLY A 40 3.58 -12.24 -13.58
C GLY A 40 3.25 -13.11 -12.36
N ILE A 41 2.89 -12.48 -11.24
CA ILE A 41 2.46 -13.17 -10.01
C ILE A 41 0.98 -13.44 -10.09
N SER A 42 0.62 -14.71 -10.00
CA SER A 42 -0.78 -15.17 -10.02
C SER A 42 -1.43 -15.11 -8.62
N THR A 43 -2.74 -15.28 -8.58
CA THR A 43 -3.47 -15.45 -7.31
C THR A 43 -3.05 -16.71 -6.57
N ALA A 44 -2.65 -17.78 -7.28
CA ALA A 44 -2.11 -19.00 -6.68
C ALA A 44 -0.77 -18.72 -5.97
N ASP A 45 0.14 -17.98 -6.62
CA ASP A 45 1.41 -17.56 -6.00
C ASP A 45 1.15 -16.74 -4.74
N LEU A 46 0.20 -15.79 -4.79
CA LEU A 46 -0.17 -15.00 -3.61
C LEU A 46 -0.75 -15.84 -2.47
N GLN A 47 -1.51 -16.90 -2.79
CA GLN A 47 -2.02 -17.85 -1.78
C GLN A 47 -0.89 -18.65 -1.16
N GLU A 48 0.07 -19.15 -1.95
CA GLU A 48 1.26 -19.86 -1.49
C GLU A 48 2.12 -18.97 -0.58
N LEU A 49 2.34 -17.72 -0.96
CA LEU A 49 3.03 -16.71 -0.17
C LEU A 49 2.27 -16.27 1.09
N LYS A 50 1.03 -16.76 1.26
CA LYS A 50 0.15 -16.42 2.40
C LYS A 50 -0.18 -14.93 2.47
N CYS A 51 -0.35 -14.30 1.31
CA CYS A 51 -0.86 -12.94 1.22
C CYS A 51 -2.24 -12.86 1.89
N GLN A 52 -2.46 -11.84 2.71
CA GLN A 52 -3.71 -11.69 3.45
C GLN A 52 -4.66 -10.69 2.80
N VAL A 53 -4.12 -9.70 2.11
CA VAL A 53 -4.89 -8.61 1.51
C VAL A 53 -4.14 -8.07 0.30
N GLU A 54 -4.86 -7.79 -0.78
CA GLU A 54 -4.33 -7.17 -1.98
C GLU A 54 -4.84 -5.73 -2.10
N LEU A 55 -4.03 -4.86 -2.71
CA LEU A 55 -4.43 -3.50 -3.05
C LEU A 55 -4.60 -3.37 -4.56
N SER A 56 -5.75 -2.87 -5.01
CA SER A 56 -6.01 -2.50 -6.39
C SER A 56 -6.29 -0.99 -6.52
N ASN A 57 -6.00 -0.42 -7.70
CA ASN A 57 -6.12 1.02 -7.91
C ASN A 57 -7.44 1.40 -8.56
N THR A 58 -8.25 2.20 -7.88
CA THR A 58 -9.54 2.70 -8.38
C THR A 58 -9.42 3.41 -9.73
N TYR A 59 -8.45 4.32 -9.89
CA TYR A 59 -8.22 5.02 -11.16
C TYR A 59 -7.98 4.05 -12.33
N HIS A 60 -7.08 3.07 -12.14
CA HIS A 60 -6.74 2.14 -13.20
C HIS A 60 -7.91 1.23 -13.57
N LEU A 61 -8.64 0.73 -12.59
CA LEU A 61 -9.80 -0.13 -12.82
C LEU A 61 -10.95 0.63 -13.49
N HIS A 62 -11.16 1.90 -13.12
CA HIS A 62 -12.13 2.80 -13.75
C HIS A 62 -11.80 3.06 -15.22
N ILE A 63 -10.53 3.35 -15.55
CA ILE A 63 -10.10 3.60 -16.92
C ILE A 63 -10.13 2.31 -17.75
N ARG A 64 -9.69 1.20 -17.19
CA ARG A 64 -9.62 -0.12 -17.84
C ARG A 64 -9.58 -1.26 -16.82
N PRO A 65 -10.54 -2.19 -16.83
CA PRO A 65 -11.50 -2.47 -17.90
C PRO A 65 -12.76 -1.59 -17.89
N GLY A 66 -12.94 -0.76 -16.84
CA GLY A 66 -14.13 0.06 -16.61
C GLY A 66 -15.08 -0.56 -15.60
N ASP A 67 -15.81 0.30 -14.90
CA ASP A 67 -16.64 -0.04 -13.75
C ASP A 67 -17.73 -1.06 -14.11
N ARG A 68 -18.37 -0.87 -15.28
CA ARG A 68 -19.47 -1.73 -15.74
C ARG A 68 -19.05 -3.19 -15.88
N LEU A 69 -17.88 -3.45 -16.48
CA LEU A 69 -17.41 -4.81 -16.67
C LEU A 69 -17.13 -5.50 -15.34
N ILE A 70 -16.55 -4.80 -14.38
CA ILE A 70 -16.30 -5.35 -13.04
C ILE A 70 -17.62 -5.64 -12.33
N HIS A 71 -18.60 -4.75 -12.44
CA HIS A 71 -19.94 -4.95 -11.90
C HIS A 71 -20.64 -6.18 -12.49
N ASP A 72 -20.63 -6.29 -13.83
CA ASP A 72 -21.31 -7.38 -14.55
C ASP A 72 -20.72 -8.76 -14.20
N LEU A 73 -19.45 -8.81 -13.82
CA LEU A 73 -18.78 -10.03 -13.31
C LEU A 73 -19.00 -10.27 -11.81
N GLY A 74 -19.69 -9.36 -11.10
CA GLY A 74 -20.02 -9.54 -9.68
C GLY A 74 -18.95 -9.04 -8.72
N GLY A 75 -18.20 -7.98 -9.09
CA GLY A 75 -17.21 -7.29 -8.28
C GLY A 75 -15.78 -7.82 -8.44
N ILE A 76 -14.84 -7.12 -7.82
CA ILE A 76 -13.41 -7.35 -7.99
C ILE A 76 -12.97 -8.77 -7.57
N HIS A 77 -13.52 -9.32 -6.50
CA HIS A 77 -13.18 -10.65 -6.00
C HIS A 77 -13.45 -11.75 -7.05
N LYS A 78 -14.57 -11.66 -7.75
CA LYS A 78 -14.89 -12.57 -8.86
C LYS A 78 -14.10 -12.24 -10.13
N PHE A 79 -13.83 -10.96 -10.37
CA PHE A 79 -13.11 -10.50 -11.54
C PHE A 79 -11.71 -11.11 -11.66
N PHE A 80 -10.94 -11.19 -10.57
CA PHE A 80 -9.58 -11.76 -10.62
C PHE A 80 -9.41 -13.04 -9.77
N ASN A 81 -10.51 -13.64 -9.35
CA ASN A 81 -10.55 -14.90 -8.61
C ASN A 81 -9.72 -14.86 -7.31
N TRP A 82 -10.06 -13.90 -6.43
CA TRP A 82 -9.43 -13.70 -5.14
C TRP A 82 -10.47 -13.70 -4.02
N ASP A 83 -10.33 -14.64 -3.09
CA ASP A 83 -11.31 -14.89 -2.02
C ASP A 83 -10.97 -14.23 -0.68
N LYS A 84 -9.88 -13.46 -0.64
CA LYS A 84 -9.42 -12.74 0.56
C LYS A 84 -9.64 -11.23 0.44
N PRO A 85 -9.40 -10.47 1.52
CA PRO A 85 -9.61 -9.02 1.53
C PRO A 85 -8.91 -8.28 0.38
N VAL A 86 -9.59 -7.24 -0.11
CA VAL A 86 -9.08 -6.28 -1.09
C VAL A 86 -9.26 -4.87 -0.55
N LEU A 87 -8.25 -4.02 -0.74
CA LEU A 87 -8.34 -2.59 -0.54
C LEU A 87 -8.26 -1.89 -1.89
N THR A 88 -9.14 -0.91 -2.13
CA THR A 88 -8.99 0.04 -3.25
C THR A 88 -8.52 1.39 -2.75
N ASP A 89 -7.51 1.99 -3.42
CA ASP A 89 -7.12 3.36 -3.15
C ASP A 89 -8.17 4.37 -3.65
N SER A 90 -7.98 5.67 -3.35
CA SER A 90 -8.88 6.73 -3.81
C SER A 90 -8.75 7.04 -5.31
N GLY A 91 -7.65 6.66 -5.95
CA GLY A 91 -7.27 7.12 -7.29
C GLY A 91 -6.72 8.55 -7.35
N GLY A 92 -6.73 9.31 -6.26
CA GLY A 92 -6.27 10.70 -6.20
C GLY A 92 -4.81 10.87 -6.61
N PHE A 93 -3.93 10.03 -6.11
CA PHE A 93 -2.50 10.05 -6.48
C PHE A 93 -2.28 9.75 -7.96
N GLN A 94 -3.00 8.80 -8.56
CA GLN A 94 -2.86 8.45 -9.97
C GLN A 94 -3.37 9.57 -10.87
N VAL A 95 -4.47 10.21 -10.52
CA VAL A 95 -4.95 11.44 -11.19
C VAL A 95 -3.88 12.53 -11.12
N PHE A 96 -3.19 12.66 -9.97
CA PHE A 96 -2.07 13.59 -9.80
C PHE A 96 -0.88 13.25 -10.68
N SER A 97 -0.41 11.99 -10.65
CA SER A 97 0.87 11.59 -11.23
C SER A 97 0.81 11.22 -12.72
N LEU A 98 -0.34 10.74 -13.22
CA LEU A 98 -0.48 10.18 -14.58
C LEU A 98 -1.23 11.09 -15.54
N SER A 99 -1.98 12.07 -15.05
CA SER A 99 -2.71 13.00 -15.91
C SER A 99 -1.94 14.32 -16.08
N PRO A 100 -1.31 14.55 -17.25
CA PRO A 100 -0.61 15.81 -17.52
C PRO A 100 -1.56 17.02 -17.56
N ILE A 101 -2.85 16.77 -17.80
CA ILE A 101 -3.90 17.79 -17.85
C ILE A 101 -4.97 17.40 -16.82
N ARG A 102 -4.93 18.06 -15.67
CA ARG A 102 -5.96 17.95 -14.65
C ARG A 102 -6.44 19.32 -14.22
N LYS A 103 -7.69 19.41 -13.84
CA LYS A 103 -8.28 20.62 -13.27
C LYS A 103 -8.95 20.26 -11.96
N LEU A 104 -8.41 20.78 -10.86
CA LEU A 104 -8.99 20.69 -9.54
C LEU A 104 -10.01 21.81 -9.34
N THR A 105 -11.16 21.46 -8.77
CA THR A 105 -12.22 22.40 -8.35
C THR A 105 -12.76 21.93 -7.00
N GLU A 106 -13.60 22.70 -6.36
CA GLU A 106 -14.31 22.25 -5.14
C GLU A 106 -15.23 21.06 -5.43
N ASP A 107 -15.75 20.94 -6.64
CA ASP A 107 -16.64 19.84 -7.04
C ASP A 107 -15.91 18.52 -7.23
N GLY A 108 -14.65 18.56 -7.64
CA GLY A 108 -13.87 17.36 -7.94
C GLY A 108 -12.68 17.62 -8.87
N CYS A 109 -12.19 16.58 -9.49
CA CYS A 109 -11.06 16.62 -10.42
C CYS A 109 -11.47 16.15 -11.82
N VAL A 110 -11.28 17.02 -12.81
CA VAL A 110 -11.39 16.68 -14.23
C VAL A 110 -10.00 16.27 -14.72
N PHE A 111 -9.89 15.12 -15.38
CA PHE A 111 -8.62 14.59 -15.89
C PHE A 111 -8.78 13.88 -17.22
N ARG A 112 -7.67 13.59 -17.87
CA ARG A 112 -7.64 12.78 -19.09
C ARG A 112 -6.98 11.44 -18.84
N SER A 113 -7.57 10.39 -19.39
CA SER A 113 -7.00 9.05 -19.39
C SER A 113 -5.61 9.05 -20.06
N HIS A 114 -4.63 8.45 -19.39
CA HIS A 114 -3.29 8.27 -19.93
C HIS A 114 -3.21 7.19 -21.03
N ILE A 115 -4.32 6.45 -21.25
CA ILE A 115 -4.38 5.35 -22.21
C ILE A 115 -4.86 5.85 -23.58
N ASP A 116 -5.98 6.60 -23.58
CA ASP A 116 -6.70 6.98 -24.80
C ASP A 116 -7.04 8.49 -24.89
N GLY A 117 -6.67 9.25 -23.84
CA GLY A 117 -6.94 10.69 -23.77
C GLY A 117 -8.39 11.07 -23.48
N SER A 118 -9.30 10.10 -23.24
CA SER A 118 -10.69 10.35 -22.87
C SER A 118 -10.79 11.22 -21.63
N LYS A 119 -11.84 12.08 -21.58
CA LYS A 119 -12.08 12.98 -20.46
C LYS A 119 -12.91 12.28 -19.40
N HIS A 120 -12.44 12.33 -18.16
CA HIS A 120 -13.09 11.80 -16.98
C HIS A 120 -13.23 12.87 -15.90
N ILE A 121 -14.12 12.62 -14.96
CA ILE A 121 -14.29 13.44 -13.76
C ILE A 121 -14.44 12.52 -12.55
N PHE A 122 -13.65 12.76 -11.50
CA PHE A 122 -13.91 12.25 -10.16
C PHE A 122 -14.42 13.37 -9.27
N THR A 123 -15.62 13.18 -8.72
CA THR A 123 -16.13 13.91 -7.57
C THR A 123 -16.05 13.00 -6.36
N PRO A 124 -16.13 13.49 -5.12
CA PRO A 124 -16.23 12.64 -3.94
C PRO A 124 -17.32 11.58 -4.06
N GLU A 125 -18.49 11.94 -4.56
CA GLU A 125 -19.64 11.07 -4.69
C GLU A 125 -19.40 9.94 -5.72
N ASN A 126 -19.07 10.29 -6.97
CA ASN A 126 -18.89 9.27 -8.00
C ASN A 126 -17.64 8.41 -7.79
N ASN A 127 -16.65 8.90 -7.04
CA ASN A 127 -15.51 8.09 -6.62
C ASN A 127 -15.94 7.02 -5.60
N MET A 128 -16.82 7.36 -4.66
CA MET A 128 -17.42 6.37 -3.77
C MET A 128 -18.27 5.36 -4.53
N ASP A 129 -19.08 5.81 -5.51
CA ASP A 129 -19.85 4.92 -6.37
C ASP A 129 -18.95 3.97 -7.16
N THR A 130 -17.85 4.47 -7.72
CA THR A 130 -16.85 3.63 -8.42
C THR A 130 -16.31 2.54 -7.50
N GLN A 131 -15.94 2.88 -6.25
CA GLN A 131 -15.42 1.90 -5.30
C GLN A 131 -16.51 0.93 -4.79
N ARG A 132 -17.77 1.37 -4.70
CA ARG A 132 -18.92 0.49 -4.48
C ARG A 132 -19.07 -0.54 -5.61
N ILE A 133 -18.95 -0.08 -6.86
CA ILE A 133 -19.02 -0.92 -8.06
C ILE A 133 -17.86 -1.92 -8.12
N ILE A 134 -16.64 -1.48 -7.78
CA ILE A 134 -15.48 -2.37 -7.70
C ILE A 134 -15.69 -3.42 -6.61
N GLY A 135 -16.20 -3.03 -5.44
CA GLY A 135 -16.59 -3.97 -4.38
C GLY A 135 -15.43 -4.50 -3.54
N ALA A 136 -14.43 -3.67 -3.26
CA ALA A 136 -13.36 -4.00 -2.30
C ALA A 136 -13.88 -3.99 -0.85
N ASP A 137 -13.20 -4.70 0.08
CA ASP A 137 -13.54 -4.70 1.51
C ASP A 137 -13.24 -3.35 2.17
N ILE A 138 -12.15 -2.71 1.77
CA ILE A 138 -11.70 -1.42 2.29
C ILE A 138 -11.60 -0.43 1.14
N VAL A 139 -12.23 0.72 1.30
CA VAL A 139 -12.27 1.80 0.32
C VAL A 139 -11.70 3.07 0.92
N MET A 140 -11.10 3.93 0.09
CA MET A 140 -10.44 5.15 0.52
C MET A 140 -11.26 6.37 0.14
N ALA A 141 -11.39 7.36 1.05
CA ALA A 141 -12.00 8.63 0.70
C ALA A 141 -11.17 9.35 -0.38
N PHE A 142 -11.87 10.04 -1.31
CA PHE A 142 -11.20 10.79 -2.36
C PHE A 142 -10.46 12.00 -1.79
N ASP A 143 -9.20 12.19 -2.18
CA ASP A 143 -8.30 13.19 -1.63
C ASP A 143 -7.48 13.91 -2.70
N GLU A 144 -6.87 15.03 -2.34
CA GLU A 144 -5.80 15.66 -3.11
C GLU A 144 -4.44 15.35 -2.47
N CYS A 145 -3.63 14.57 -3.16
CA CYS A 145 -2.24 14.33 -2.77
C CYS A 145 -1.35 15.47 -3.29
N CYS A 146 -0.89 16.36 -2.41
CA CYS A 146 0.04 17.41 -2.78
C CYS A 146 1.49 16.91 -2.85
N PRO A 147 2.38 17.55 -3.65
CA PRO A 147 3.81 17.22 -3.69
C PRO A 147 4.47 17.35 -2.31
N GLY A 148 5.49 16.53 -2.03
CA GLY A 148 6.22 16.56 -0.75
C GLY A 148 7.02 17.83 -0.50
N ASP A 149 7.35 18.58 -1.56
CA ASP A 149 8.02 19.89 -1.55
C ASP A 149 7.06 21.08 -1.68
N ALA A 150 5.75 20.85 -1.54
CA ALA A 150 4.74 21.89 -1.64
C ALA A 150 4.96 23.00 -0.59
N THR A 151 4.71 24.25 -0.99
CA THR A 151 4.73 25.38 -0.03
C THR A 151 3.63 25.22 1.02
N TYR A 152 3.83 25.80 2.19
CA TYR A 152 2.84 25.78 3.27
C TYR A 152 1.45 26.28 2.82
N GLU A 153 1.40 27.36 2.04
CA GLU A 153 0.16 27.91 1.54
C GLU A 153 -0.58 26.94 0.60
N TYR A 154 0.17 26.27 -0.28
CA TYR A 154 -0.42 25.25 -1.15
C TYR A 154 -0.91 24.05 -0.34
N ALA A 155 -0.07 23.52 0.56
CA ALA A 155 -0.42 22.39 1.41
C ALA A 155 -1.66 22.67 2.26
N ARG A 156 -1.79 23.87 2.81
CA ARG A 156 -2.97 24.32 3.56
C ARG A 156 -4.23 24.39 2.71
N LYS A 157 -4.10 24.90 1.47
CA LYS A 157 -5.23 24.95 0.52
C LYS A 157 -5.66 23.54 0.10
N SER A 158 -4.72 22.68 -0.20
CA SER A 158 -4.93 21.27 -0.53
C SER A 158 -5.61 20.52 0.60
N LEU A 159 -5.14 20.71 1.85
CA LEU A 159 -5.77 20.11 3.02
C LEU A 159 -7.24 20.51 3.17
N LYS A 160 -7.55 21.78 3.03
CA LYS A 160 -8.94 22.27 3.11
C LYS A 160 -9.84 21.67 2.03
N LEU A 161 -9.31 21.47 0.83
CA LEU A 161 -10.04 20.80 -0.24
C LEU A 161 -10.28 19.33 0.10
N THR A 162 -9.25 18.63 0.55
CA THR A 162 -9.34 17.22 0.99
C THR A 162 -10.35 17.04 2.12
N GLN A 163 -10.39 17.94 3.11
CA GLN A 163 -11.36 17.90 4.19
C GLN A 163 -12.81 18.05 3.69
N LYS A 164 -13.07 19.01 2.79
CA LYS A 164 -14.40 19.17 2.17
C LYS A 164 -14.81 17.92 1.37
N TRP A 165 -13.88 17.35 0.62
CA TRP A 165 -14.13 16.12 -0.13
C TRP A 165 -14.37 14.92 0.78
N LEU A 166 -13.62 14.82 1.88
CA LEU A 166 -13.82 13.77 2.87
C LEU A 166 -15.23 13.79 3.47
N GLU A 167 -15.73 14.97 3.87
CA GLU A 167 -17.10 15.11 4.39
C GLU A 167 -18.16 14.67 3.36
N ARG A 168 -17.97 15.01 2.09
CA ARG A 168 -18.85 14.61 0.98
C ARG A 168 -18.77 13.10 0.74
N CYS A 169 -17.54 12.51 0.75
CA CYS A 169 -17.36 11.06 0.64
C CYS A 169 -18.11 10.31 1.75
N VAL A 170 -17.92 10.72 3.01
CA VAL A 170 -18.58 10.12 4.17
C VAL A 170 -20.10 10.21 4.03
N LYS A 171 -20.61 11.41 3.77
CA LYS A 171 -22.07 11.62 3.61
C LYS A 171 -22.66 10.74 2.51
N HIS A 172 -22.00 10.67 1.35
CA HIS A 172 -22.48 9.88 0.22
C HIS A 172 -22.39 8.38 0.49
N PHE A 173 -21.26 7.94 1.07
CA PHE A 173 -21.02 6.55 1.42
C PHE A 173 -22.06 6.03 2.44
N ASP A 174 -22.40 6.84 3.44
CA ASP A 174 -23.39 6.47 4.45
C ASP A 174 -24.84 6.50 3.91
N ALA A 175 -25.08 7.26 2.84
CA ALA A 175 -26.38 7.33 2.17
C ALA A 175 -26.61 6.27 1.08
N THR A 176 -25.58 5.49 0.72
CA THR A 176 -25.63 4.49 -0.35
C THR A 176 -25.46 3.08 0.17
N GLU A 177 -26.20 2.13 -0.41
CA GLU A 177 -26.14 0.73 -0.02
C GLU A 177 -25.00 -0.04 -0.72
N PRO A 178 -24.41 -1.04 -0.07
CA PRO A 178 -23.47 -1.95 -0.71
C PRO A 178 -24.10 -2.74 -1.85
N LEU A 179 -23.36 -2.94 -2.96
CA LEU A 179 -23.91 -3.60 -4.16
C LEU A 179 -23.87 -5.13 -4.12
N TYR A 180 -22.99 -5.72 -3.30
CA TYR A 180 -22.73 -7.16 -3.33
C TYR A 180 -23.18 -7.89 -2.06
N GLY A 181 -24.04 -7.27 -1.23
CA GLY A 181 -24.60 -7.87 -0.02
C GLY A 181 -23.67 -7.89 1.18
N TYR A 182 -22.54 -7.15 1.14
CA TYR A 182 -21.62 -6.99 2.25
C TYR A 182 -21.21 -5.51 2.44
N SER A 183 -20.94 -5.13 3.68
CA SER A 183 -20.47 -3.80 4.01
C SER A 183 -18.98 -3.64 3.68
N GLN A 184 -18.61 -2.43 3.27
CA GLN A 184 -17.23 -2.03 3.03
C GLN A 184 -16.78 -1.07 4.15
N ALA A 185 -15.50 -1.09 4.50
CA ALA A 185 -14.90 -0.15 5.44
C ALA A 185 -14.39 1.09 4.71
N LEU A 186 -14.76 2.30 5.15
CA LEU A 186 -14.28 3.56 4.57
C LEU A 186 -13.14 4.13 5.41
N PHE A 187 -11.98 4.36 4.81
CA PHE A 187 -10.82 4.99 5.44
C PHE A 187 -10.61 6.42 4.94
N PRO A 188 -10.72 7.44 5.81
CA PRO A 188 -10.20 8.78 5.55
C PRO A 188 -8.70 8.77 5.26
N ILE A 189 -8.26 9.70 4.39
CA ILE A 189 -6.84 9.92 4.11
C ILE A 189 -6.39 11.22 4.77
N ILE A 190 -5.44 11.12 5.69
CA ILE A 190 -4.83 12.24 6.41
C ILE A 190 -3.74 12.83 5.54
N GLN A 191 -3.95 14.06 5.06
CA GLN A 191 -3.01 14.84 4.29
C GLN A 191 -2.33 15.91 5.16
N GLY A 192 -1.58 16.86 4.61
CA GLY A 192 -0.94 17.97 5.33
C GLY A 192 0.56 18.13 5.01
N CYS A 193 1.05 17.42 3.97
CA CYS A 193 2.45 17.47 3.53
C CYS A 193 3.41 17.19 4.70
N VAL A 194 4.48 17.95 4.86
CA VAL A 194 5.49 17.83 5.93
C VAL A 194 5.32 18.88 7.04
N TYR A 195 4.11 19.41 7.20
CA TYR A 195 3.80 20.46 8.17
C TYR A 195 3.04 19.89 9.37
N PRO A 196 3.67 19.89 10.59
CA PRO A 196 3.08 19.25 11.78
C PRO A 196 1.72 19.81 12.20
N ASP A 197 1.51 21.12 12.06
CA ASP A 197 0.24 21.77 12.37
C ASP A 197 -0.88 21.35 11.42
N LEU A 198 -0.59 21.27 10.11
CA LEU A 198 -1.55 20.79 9.12
C LEU A 198 -1.85 19.30 9.30
N ARG A 199 -0.85 18.48 9.64
CA ARG A 199 -1.06 17.06 9.99
C ARG A 199 -1.94 16.90 11.20
N ARG A 200 -1.75 17.73 12.24
CA ARG A 200 -2.59 17.73 13.44
C ARG A 200 -4.04 18.10 13.10
N GLU A 201 -4.24 19.20 12.38
CA GLU A 201 -5.57 19.60 11.90
C GLU A 201 -6.24 18.48 11.09
N ALA A 202 -5.51 17.84 10.19
CA ALA A 202 -6.02 16.77 9.33
C ALA A 202 -6.45 15.54 10.14
N VAL A 203 -5.63 15.09 11.10
CA VAL A 203 -5.94 13.88 11.87
C VAL A 203 -7.08 14.13 12.87
N GLU A 204 -7.15 15.30 13.50
CA GLU A 204 -8.24 15.67 14.39
C GLU A 204 -9.58 15.73 13.64
N HIS A 205 -9.59 16.34 12.43
CA HIS A 205 -10.78 16.37 11.58
C HIS A 205 -11.20 14.96 11.14
N ALA A 206 -10.28 14.13 10.67
CA ALA A 206 -10.59 12.78 10.22
C ALA A 206 -11.08 11.89 11.39
N ALA A 207 -10.45 11.97 12.57
CA ALA A 207 -10.81 11.18 13.73
C ALA A 207 -12.21 11.53 14.26
N ALA A 208 -12.63 12.78 14.13
CA ALA A 208 -13.98 13.22 14.53
C ALA A 208 -15.11 12.57 13.73
N LEU A 209 -14.82 12.01 12.55
CA LEU A 209 -15.78 11.32 11.69
C LEU A 209 -15.98 9.83 12.09
N ASP A 210 -15.21 9.31 13.02
CA ASP A 210 -15.27 7.95 13.59
C ASP A 210 -15.46 6.84 12.53
N ARG A 211 -14.49 6.70 11.63
CA ARG A 211 -14.53 5.67 10.57
C ARG A 211 -13.83 4.38 11.01
N GLU A 212 -13.92 3.37 10.13
CA GLU A 212 -13.44 2.01 10.41
C GLU A 212 -11.91 1.89 10.49
N GLY A 213 -11.17 2.85 9.93
CA GLY A 213 -9.71 2.95 9.96
C GLY A 213 -9.25 4.26 9.34
N TYR A 214 -7.94 4.52 9.36
CA TYR A 214 -7.38 5.78 8.90
C TYR A 214 -6.11 5.54 8.09
N ALA A 215 -6.00 6.24 6.95
CA ALA A 215 -4.80 6.23 6.13
C ALA A 215 -3.99 7.52 6.30
N ILE A 216 -2.68 7.40 6.26
CA ILE A 216 -1.72 8.50 6.28
C ILE A 216 -1.15 8.61 4.88
N GLY A 217 -1.61 9.60 4.12
CA GLY A 217 -1.20 9.86 2.74
C GLY A 217 -0.24 11.04 2.61
N GLY A 218 0.23 11.32 1.40
CA GLY A 218 1.10 12.45 1.08
C GLY A 218 2.45 12.41 1.80
N LEU A 219 2.97 11.21 2.06
CA LEU A 219 4.32 10.94 2.53
C LEU A 219 5.00 9.97 1.55
N ALA A 220 6.34 9.91 1.56
CA ALA A 220 7.16 9.21 0.55
C ALA A 220 6.92 9.73 -0.89
N VAL A 221 6.64 11.01 -1.03
CA VAL A 221 6.38 11.72 -2.30
C VAL A 221 7.47 12.76 -2.64
N GLY A 222 8.67 12.57 -2.11
CA GLY A 222 9.87 13.39 -2.38
C GLY A 222 10.53 14.05 -1.17
N GLU A 223 9.90 13.99 0.00
CA GLU A 223 10.49 14.50 1.24
C GLU A 223 11.61 13.58 1.79
N PRO A 224 12.53 14.09 2.62
CA PRO A 224 13.48 13.28 3.36
C PRO A 224 12.77 12.29 4.30
N THR A 225 13.33 11.10 4.44
CA THR A 225 12.78 10.01 5.27
C THR A 225 12.53 10.43 6.73
N GLU A 226 13.41 11.26 7.28
CA GLU A 226 13.29 11.78 8.64
C GLU A 226 12.03 12.65 8.81
N LYS A 227 11.66 13.40 7.78
CA LYS A 227 10.42 14.19 7.78
C LYS A 227 9.17 13.30 7.77
N MET A 228 9.21 12.22 7.02
CA MET A 228 8.14 11.21 7.07
C MET A 228 7.99 10.66 8.50
N TYR A 229 9.08 10.29 9.16
CA TYR A 229 9.03 9.78 10.53
C TYR A 229 8.51 10.82 11.53
N GLU A 230 8.95 12.08 11.40
CA GLU A 230 8.44 13.20 12.20
C GLU A 230 6.91 13.33 12.07
N MET A 231 6.38 13.25 10.86
CA MET A 231 4.92 13.34 10.63
C MET A 231 4.18 12.14 11.22
N LEU A 232 4.74 10.94 11.20
CA LEU A 232 4.14 9.79 11.88
C LEU A 232 4.09 9.97 13.39
N GLU A 233 5.10 10.60 13.98
CA GLU A 233 5.14 10.93 15.41
C GLU A 233 4.11 12.00 15.81
N VAL A 234 3.69 12.84 14.87
CA VAL A 234 2.58 13.79 15.07
C VAL A 234 1.22 13.11 14.95
N VAL A 235 1.03 12.28 13.92
CA VAL A 235 -0.29 11.74 13.55
C VAL A 235 -0.69 10.53 14.41
N CYS A 236 0.21 9.55 14.56
CA CYS A 236 -0.13 8.28 15.19
C CYS A 236 -0.64 8.40 16.66
N PRO A 237 -0.12 9.29 17.51
CA PRO A 237 -0.64 9.45 18.88
C PRO A 237 -2.06 9.99 18.98
N ILE A 238 -2.54 10.71 17.95
CA ILE A 238 -3.88 11.32 17.93
C ILE A 238 -4.94 10.32 17.42
N LEU A 239 -4.53 9.41 16.54
CA LEU A 239 -5.44 8.41 15.97
C LEU A 239 -5.99 7.46 17.04
N PRO A 240 -7.29 7.09 16.97
CA PRO A 240 -7.90 6.14 17.89
C PRO A 240 -7.11 4.82 17.98
N GLU A 241 -7.04 4.26 19.20
CA GLU A 241 -6.29 3.01 19.43
C GLU A 241 -6.97 1.77 18.86
N ASP A 242 -8.28 1.78 18.81
CA ASP A 242 -9.12 0.68 18.32
C ASP A 242 -9.37 0.72 16.81
N LYS A 243 -8.61 1.54 16.09
CA LYS A 243 -8.69 1.65 14.62
C LYS A 243 -7.34 1.32 13.97
N PRO A 244 -7.33 0.68 12.78
CA PRO A 244 -6.09 0.42 12.04
C PRO A 244 -5.55 1.71 11.41
N ARG A 245 -4.22 1.79 11.32
CA ARG A 245 -3.46 2.91 10.75
C ARG A 245 -2.69 2.45 9.53
N TYR A 246 -3.03 2.99 8.39
CA TYR A 246 -2.45 2.62 7.11
C TYR A 246 -1.53 3.73 6.59
N LEU A 247 -0.24 3.44 6.40
CA LEU A 247 0.73 4.35 5.76
C LEU A 247 0.82 4.01 4.28
N MET A 248 0.33 4.92 3.43
CA MET A 248 0.17 4.70 2.00
C MET A 248 1.50 4.82 1.24
N GLY A 249 1.74 3.88 0.33
CA GLY A 249 2.86 3.92 -0.62
C GLY A 249 4.26 3.71 -0.02
N VAL A 250 4.36 3.30 1.23
CA VAL A 250 5.64 3.12 1.95
C VAL A 250 5.93 1.63 2.13
N GLY A 251 7.09 1.16 1.80
CA GLY A 251 8.28 1.74 1.18
C GLY A 251 9.42 0.74 1.23
N THR A 252 10.61 1.16 1.63
CA THR A 252 11.72 0.20 1.85
C THR A 252 11.45 -0.67 3.08
N PRO A 253 12.06 -1.87 3.17
CA PRO A 253 11.94 -2.73 4.36
C PRO A 253 12.27 -2.00 5.68
N ALA A 254 13.28 -1.14 5.67
CA ALA A 254 13.64 -0.33 6.83
C ALA A 254 12.55 0.69 7.19
N ASN A 255 11.98 1.38 6.19
CA ASN A 255 10.89 2.34 6.43
C ASN A 255 9.66 1.67 7.06
N ILE A 256 9.33 0.45 6.62
CA ILE A 256 8.23 -0.34 7.18
C ILE A 256 8.48 -0.63 8.66
N LEU A 257 9.66 -1.14 9.02
CA LEU A 257 9.99 -1.44 10.42
C LEU A 257 10.00 -0.18 11.30
N GLU A 258 10.54 0.93 10.80
CA GLU A 258 10.54 2.21 11.50
C GLU A 258 9.13 2.80 11.67
N ALA A 259 8.25 2.61 10.70
CA ALA A 259 6.85 3.04 10.81
C ALA A 259 6.04 2.15 11.76
N ILE A 260 6.29 0.82 11.79
CA ILE A 260 5.71 -0.09 12.80
C ILE A 260 6.07 0.37 14.21
N ASP A 261 7.34 0.75 14.45
CA ASP A 261 7.81 1.27 15.74
C ASP A 261 7.06 2.54 16.17
N ARG A 262 6.52 3.29 15.21
CA ARG A 262 5.72 4.51 15.43
C ARG A 262 4.21 4.25 15.50
N GLY A 263 3.78 3.00 15.39
CA GLY A 263 2.40 2.58 15.58
C GLY A 263 1.57 2.46 14.31
N VAL A 264 2.19 2.29 13.15
CA VAL A 264 1.52 1.99 11.88
C VAL A 264 1.24 0.49 11.76
N ASP A 265 0.09 0.12 11.19
CA ASP A 265 -0.41 -1.25 11.10
C ASP A 265 -0.41 -1.83 9.68
N MET A 266 -0.62 -0.98 8.66
CA MET A 266 -0.84 -1.44 7.28
C MET A 266 0.06 -0.65 6.32
N PHE A 267 0.55 -1.34 5.30
CA PHE A 267 1.49 -0.81 4.31
C PHE A 267 1.19 -1.34 2.94
N ASP A 268 1.49 -0.54 1.92
CA ASP A 268 1.59 -0.96 0.53
C ASP A 268 2.80 -0.31 -0.13
N CYS A 269 3.37 -0.93 -1.13
CA CYS A 269 4.32 -0.29 -2.02
C CYS A 269 4.51 -1.11 -3.29
N VAL A 270 4.79 -0.43 -4.40
CA VAL A 270 5.17 -1.09 -5.66
C VAL A 270 6.64 -1.54 -5.69
N MET A 271 7.45 -1.17 -4.68
CA MET A 271 8.89 -1.46 -4.66
C MET A 271 9.25 -2.93 -4.79
N PRO A 272 8.57 -3.88 -4.11
CA PRO A 272 8.94 -5.29 -4.23
C PRO A 272 9.00 -5.76 -5.67
N THR A 273 7.94 -5.56 -6.42
CA THR A 273 7.87 -6.00 -7.82
C THR A 273 8.60 -5.05 -8.77
N ARG A 274 8.60 -3.73 -8.52
CA ARG A 274 9.36 -2.77 -9.34
C ARG A 274 10.86 -3.05 -9.25
N ASN A 275 11.38 -3.18 -8.05
CA ASN A 275 12.80 -3.46 -7.81
C ASN A 275 13.17 -4.86 -8.29
N GLY A 276 12.34 -5.86 -8.02
CA GLY A 276 12.53 -7.23 -8.53
C GLY A 276 12.69 -7.25 -10.03
N ARG A 277 11.76 -6.69 -10.79
CA ARG A 277 11.85 -6.60 -12.27
C ARG A 277 13.08 -5.84 -12.77
N ASN A 278 13.70 -5.02 -11.94
CA ASN A 278 14.94 -4.32 -12.26
C ASN A 278 16.21 -5.04 -11.75
N GLY A 279 16.06 -6.20 -11.10
CA GLY A 279 17.16 -7.03 -10.63
C GLY A 279 17.66 -6.67 -9.22
N MET A 280 16.90 -5.90 -8.46
CA MET A 280 17.20 -5.62 -7.05
C MET A 280 16.36 -6.52 -6.15
N LEU A 281 17.01 -7.33 -5.33
CA LEU A 281 16.40 -8.25 -4.36
C LEU A 281 16.69 -7.81 -2.94
N PHE A 282 15.67 -7.95 -2.07
CA PHE A 282 15.78 -7.72 -0.65
C PHE A 282 15.88 -9.06 0.09
N THR A 283 16.91 -9.22 0.91
CA THR A 283 17.12 -10.45 1.69
C THR A 283 17.35 -10.13 3.16
N TRP A 284 17.30 -11.13 4.01
CA TRP A 284 17.61 -10.96 5.43
C TRP A 284 19.08 -10.56 5.72
N ASP A 285 19.97 -10.73 4.76
CA ASP A 285 21.39 -10.38 4.88
C ASP A 285 21.74 -9.06 4.18
N GLY A 286 20.81 -8.52 3.38
CA GLY A 286 21.02 -7.25 2.68
C GLY A 286 20.40 -7.19 1.29
N ILE A 287 20.83 -6.22 0.50
CA ILE A 287 20.30 -5.93 -0.82
C ILE A 287 21.23 -6.48 -1.89
N MET A 288 20.71 -7.35 -2.76
CA MET A 288 21.42 -7.89 -3.92
C MET A 288 21.04 -7.15 -5.20
N ASN A 289 22.04 -6.76 -6.02
CA ASN A 289 21.81 -6.40 -7.39
C ASN A 289 22.21 -7.57 -8.30
N MET A 290 21.24 -8.27 -8.85
CA MET A 290 21.47 -9.49 -9.64
C MET A 290 22.20 -9.25 -10.96
N LYS A 291 22.32 -8.01 -11.43
CA LYS A 291 23.11 -7.67 -12.61
C LYS A 291 24.62 -7.64 -12.35
N ASN A 292 25.05 -7.62 -11.09
CA ASN A 292 26.47 -7.62 -10.73
C ASN A 292 27.17 -8.90 -11.21
N LYS A 293 28.41 -8.72 -11.75
CA LYS A 293 29.20 -9.83 -12.30
C LYS A 293 29.57 -10.88 -11.23
N LYS A 294 29.68 -10.49 -9.98
CA LYS A 294 30.04 -11.42 -8.88
C LYS A 294 29.08 -12.60 -8.70
N TRP A 295 27.83 -12.49 -9.18
CA TRP A 295 26.84 -13.56 -9.13
C TRP A 295 26.93 -14.53 -10.31
N ALA A 296 27.86 -14.31 -11.28
CA ALA A 296 27.93 -15.11 -12.51
C ALA A 296 28.21 -16.59 -12.26
N ASP A 297 29.02 -16.87 -11.25
CA ASP A 297 29.48 -18.23 -10.91
C ASP A 297 29.00 -18.63 -9.49
N ASP A 298 28.00 -17.92 -8.93
CA ASP A 298 27.42 -18.26 -7.63
C ASP A 298 26.27 -19.27 -7.81
N PHE A 299 26.56 -20.54 -7.61
CA PHE A 299 25.60 -21.63 -7.74
C PHE A 299 24.83 -21.91 -6.44
N SER A 300 24.97 -21.07 -5.42
CA SER A 300 24.16 -21.17 -4.21
C SER A 300 22.70 -20.80 -4.48
N PRO A 301 21.75 -21.27 -3.65
CA PRO A 301 20.36 -20.88 -3.72
C PRO A 301 20.19 -19.35 -3.72
N LEU A 302 19.12 -18.87 -4.30
CA LEU A 302 18.84 -17.43 -4.43
C LEU A 302 18.84 -16.74 -3.05
N ASP A 303 18.07 -17.27 -2.11
CA ASP A 303 18.10 -16.87 -0.70
C ASP A 303 17.86 -18.10 0.21
N PRO A 304 18.90 -18.62 0.88
CA PRO A 304 18.72 -19.76 1.80
C PRO A 304 17.81 -19.47 2.99
N LYS A 305 17.54 -18.17 3.30
CA LYS A 305 16.67 -17.74 4.39
C LYS A 305 15.29 -17.31 3.89
N GLY A 306 15.08 -17.26 2.58
CA GLY A 306 13.81 -16.95 1.96
C GLY A 306 12.76 -18.02 2.16
N SER A 307 11.50 -17.69 1.99
CA SER A 307 10.37 -18.58 2.24
C SER A 307 9.62 -19.01 0.98
N SER A 308 9.92 -18.41 -0.17
CA SER A 308 9.29 -18.78 -1.43
C SER A 308 9.97 -19.97 -2.09
N PHE A 309 9.24 -20.62 -2.95
CA PHE A 309 9.78 -21.76 -3.68
C PHE A 309 10.97 -21.34 -4.58
N VAL A 310 10.94 -20.14 -5.14
CA VAL A 310 12.00 -19.62 -6.02
C VAL A 310 13.33 -19.45 -5.29
N ASP A 311 13.30 -19.18 -3.97
CA ASP A 311 14.48 -18.97 -3.14
C ASP A 311 15.38 -20.18 -3.06
N HIS A 312 14.77 -21.37 -3.11
CA HIS A 312 15.46 -22.66 -2.96
C HIS A 312 15.62 -23.42 -4.28
N THR A 313 14.81 -23.07 -5.28
CA THR A 313 14.82 -23.76 -6.58
C THR A 313 15.86 -23.18 -7.54
N TYR A 314 16.04 -21.85 -7.52
CA TYR A 314 16.94 -21.19 -8.46
C TYR A 314 18.23 -20.72 -7.79
N THR A 315 19.32 -20.72 -8.58
CA THR A 315 20.62 -20.19 -8.13
C THR A 315 20.77 -18.72 -8.51
N LYS A 316 21.66 -18.02 -7.80
CA LYS A 316 22.01 -16.63 -8.13
C LYS A 316 22.60 -16.51 -9.54
N ALA A 317 23.46 -17.46 -9.94
CA ALA A 317 24.02 -17.50 -11.30
C ALA A 317 22.95 -17.62 -12.37
N TYR A 318 21.95 -18.48 -12.18
CA TYR A 318 20.85 -18.65 -13.11
C TYR A 318 19.99 -17.40 -13.21
N LEU A 319 19.57 -16.83 -12.09
CA LEU A 319 18.76 -15.59 -12.10
C LEU A 319 19.51 -14.43 -12.75
N ARG A 320 20.83 -14.29 -12.47
CA ARG A 320 21.66 -13.31 -13.15
C ARG A 320 21.69 -13.53 -14.65
N HIS A 321 21.87 -14.79 -15.10
CA HIS A 321 21.83 -15.12 -16.51
C HIS A 321 20.54 -14.65 -17.17
N LEU A 322 19.39 -14.91 -16.57
CA LEU A 322 18.09 -14.49 -17.10
C LEU A 322 17.98 -12.95 -17.22
N PHE A 323 18.48 -12.19 -16.23
CA PHE A 323 18.51 -10.72 -16.32
C PHE A 323 19.41 -10.21 -17.43
N VAL A 324 20.56 -10.84 -17.65
CA VAL A 324 21.50 -10.46 -18.73
C VAL A 324 20.94 -10.83 -20.10
N ALA A 325 20.25 -11.95 -20.20
CA ALA A 325 19.58 -12.41 -21.41
C ALA A 325 18.29 -11.62 -21.73
N GLY A 326 17.75 -10.86 -20.77
CA GLY A 326 16.51 -10.11 -20.94
C GLY A 326 15.24 -10.97 -20.87
N GLU A 327 15.33 -12.14 -20.22
CA GLU A 327 14.20 -13.05 -20.08
C GLU A 327 13.14 -12.50 -19.14
N ILE A 328 11.87 -12.58 -19.53
CA ILE A 328 10.73 -12.11 -18.71
C ILE A 328 10.67 -12.86 -17.37
N PHE A 329 11.02 -14.12 -17.37
CA PHE A 329 11.03 -14.99 -16.19
C PHE A 329 11.93 -14.49 -15.07
N ALA A 330 13.00 -13.74 -15.39
CA ALA A 330 13.83 -13.06 -14.39
C ALA A 330 12.99 -12.14 -13.47
N GLY A 331 12.11 -11.36 -14.11
CA GLY A 331 11.22 -10.43 -13.39
C GLY A 331 10.20 -11.16 -12.51
N GLN A 332 9.71 -12.32 -12.94
CA GLN A 332 8.78 -13.14 -12.14
C GLN A 332 9.47 -13.70 -10.90
N ILE A 333 10.59 -14.41 -11.07
CA ILE A 333 11.37 -14.97 -9.94
C ILE A 333 11.70 -13.87 -8.91
N ALA A 334 12.25 -12.75 -9.39
CA ALA A 334 12.67 -11.66 -8.50
C ALA A 334 11.49 -10.95 -7.82
N SER A 335 10.33 -10.86 -8.48
CA SER A 335 9.12 -10.27 -7.89
C SER A 335 8.55 -11.19 -6.82
N GLU A 336 8.47 -12.49 -7.07
CA GLU A 336 8.00 -13.47 -6.10
C GLU A 336 8.89 -13.49 -4.86
N HIS A 337 10.21 -13.57 -5.03
CA HIS A 337 11.17 -13.47 -3.94
C HIS A 337 10.95 -12.21 -3.07
N ASN A 338 10.87 -11.03 -3.71
CA ASN A 338 10.70 -9.78 -2.98
C ASN A 338 9.35 -9.70 -2.25
N LEU A 339 8.28 -10.20 -2.86
CA LEU A 339 6.97 -10.25 -2.20
C LEU A 339 7.01 -11.18 -0.98
N ALA A 340 7.60 -12.36 -1.11
CA ALA A 340 7.81 -13.27 0.01
C ALA A 340 8.56 -12.59 1.15
N PHE A 341 9.67 -11.91 0.83
CA PHE A 341 10.46 -11.18 1.82
C PHE A 341 9.65 -10.10 2.56
N TYR A 342 8.86 -9.29 1.85
CA TYR A 342 8.05 -8.25 2.49
C TYR A 342 6.93 -8.82 3.37
N LEU A 343 6.30 -9.92 2.94
CA LEU A 343 5.29 -10.61 3.74
C LEU A 343 5.90 -11.25 4.99
N ASP A 344 7.11 -11.80 4.88
CA ASP A 344 7.86 -12.36 6.01
C ASP A 344 8.32 -11.29 6.98
N LEU A 345 8.78 -10.14 6.47
CA LEU A 345 9.22 -9.01 7.29
C LEU A 345 8.13 -8.59 8.30
N VAL A 346 6.90 -8.39 7.82
CA VAL A 346 5.80 -8.02 8.71
C VAL A 346 5.32 -9.20 9.57
N ARG A 347 5.51 -10.45 9.12
CA ARG A 347 5.23 -11.66 9.90
C ARG A 347 6.19 -11.79 11.09
N GLU A 348 7.48 -11.57 10.86
CA GLU A 348 8.49 -11.54 11.93
C GLU A 348 8.25 -10.35 12.87
N ALA A 349 7.92 -9.15 12.36
CA ALA A 349 7.55 -8.03 13.20
C ALA A 349 6.39 -8.39 14.17
N ARG A 350 5.34 -9.08 13.69
CA ARG A 350 4.25 -9.55 14.57
C ARG A 350 4.73 -10.52 15.67
N LYS A 351 5.71 -11.40 15.38
CA LYS A 351 6.27 -12.34 16.36
C LYS A 351 7.03 -11.59 17.44
N HIS A 352 7.86 -10.62 17.05
CA HIS A 352 8.67 -9.82 17.99
C HIS A 352 7.84 -8.86 18.82
N ILE A 353 6.78 -8.25 18.25
CA ILE A 353 5.81 -7.47 19.03
C ILE A 353 5.12 -8.38 20.09
N LYS A 354 4.76 -9.62 19.71
CA LYS A 354 4.16 -10.58 20.65
C LYS A 354 5.13 -10.96 21.77
N ALA A 355 6.40 -11.15 21.44
CA ALA A 355 7.46 -11.50 22.39
C ALA A 355 7.85 -10.32 23.32
N GLY A 356 7.68 -9.06 22.87
CA GLY A 356 8.07 -7.86 23.62
C GLY A 356 9.54 -7.47 23.42
N ASP A 357 10.14 -7.86 22.30
CA ASP A 357 11.53 -7.58 21.93
C ASP A 357 11.67 -6.89 20.57
N PHE A 358 10.56 -6.33 20.06
CA PHE A 358 10.47 -5.74 18.72
C PHE A 358 11.54 -4.67 18.48
N LYS A 359 11.75 -3.76 19.44
CA LYS A 359 12.70 -2.65 19.26
C LYS A 359 14.13 -3.15 19.04
N ALA A 360 14.62 -4.08 19.88
CA ALA A 360 15.95 -4.63 19.75
C ALA A 360 16.13 -5.41 18.44
N TRP A 361 15.14 -6.25 18.09
CA TRP A 361 15.13 -6.98 16.83
C TRP A 361 15.09 -6.05 15.61
N LYS A 362 14.28 -4.98 15.65
CA LYS A 362 14.20 -3.98 14.58
C LYS A 362 15.57 -3.33 14.33
N GLU A 363 16.22 -2.84 15.38
CA GLU A 363 17.52 -2.16 15.27
C GLU A 363 18.60 -3.04 14.65
N GLU A 364 18.66 -4.32 15.02
CA GLU A 364 19.57 -5.28 14.42
C GLU A 364 19.19 -5.59 12.96
N THR A 365 17.91 -5.83 12.72
CA THR A 365 17.38 -6.18 11.39
C THR A 365 17.61 -5.05 10.40
N VAL A 366 17.28 -3.80 10.74
CA VAL A 366 17.47 -2.64 9.85
C VAL A 366 18.93 -2.50 9.44
N ARG A 367 19.88 -2.65 10.37
CA ARG A 367 21.31 -2.60 10.04
C ARG A 367 21.69 -3.66 9.01
N ARG A 368 21.18 -4.87 9.17
CA ARG A 368 21.50 -6.01 8.30
C ARG A 368 20.85 -5.88 6.91
N ILE A 369 19.54 -5.65 6.84
CA ILE A 369 18.78 -5.63 5.57
C ILE A 369 19.10 -4.41 4.69
N THR A 370 19.74 -3.37 5.23
CA THR A 370 20.17 -2.20 4.45
C THR A 370 21.58 -2.32 3.90
N THR A 371 22.33 -3.35 4.29
CA THR A 371 23.68 -3.63 3.76
C THR A 371 23.59 -3.97 2.28
N ARG A 372 24.53 -3.48 1.48
CA ARG A 372 24.66 -3.87 0.07
C ARG A 372 25.59 -5.08 -0.06
N LEU A 373 25.03 -6.16 -0.58
CA LEU A 373 25.76 -7.41 -0.83
C LEU A 373 26.48 -7.38 -2.17
#